data_da281e2a11e89f953c09422ac8b6fe93
#
_entry.id   da281e2a11e89f953c09422ac8b6fe93
#
_cell.length_a   1.000
_cell.length_b   1.000
_cell.length_c   1.000
_cell.angle_alpha   90.00
_cell.angle_beta   90.00
_cell.angle_gamma   90.00
#
_symmetry.space_group_name_H-M   'P 1'
#
loop_
_entity.id
_entity.type
_entity.pdbx_description
1 polymer ?
#
loop_
_entity_poly.entity_id
_entity_poly.type
_entity_poly.pdbx_seq_one_letter_code
_entity_poly.pdbx_strand_id
1 'polypeptide(L)'
;MSGAAHPVLDLHPHWRAYADLHFLTCLDDAWRGWGHRYTIICARGHTSRKHLHHWTQAKHPCKPCAEEDRMARLHAAAAGIGARCLDERWRGTQARYRFVCQHGHEWSRPWTKCFVAMRCATCQHE
;
A
#
# COMPACT_ATOMS: atom_id res chain seq x y z
N MET A 1 12.44 -8.64 -21.38
CA MET A 1 12.55 -7.52 -22.30
C MET A 1 11.22 -6.81 -22.46
N SER A 2 11.18 -5.57 -22.08
CA SER A 2 9.99 -4.74 -22.21
C SER A 2 9.96 -4.08 -23.58
N GLY A 3 10.01 -4.86 -24.63
CA GLY A 3 10.14 -4.32 -25.98
C GLY A 3 8.86 -3.95 -26.69
N ALA A 4 7.71 -4.35 -26.17
CA ALA A 4 6.44 -4.10 -26.85
C ALA A 4 6.03 -2.62 -26.71
N ALA A 5 5.75 -1.97 -27.83
CA ALA A 5 5.24 -0.61 -27.82
C ALA A 5 3.84 -0.57 -27.17
N HIS A 6 3.58 0.48 -26.42
CA HIS A 6 2.28 0.66 -25.77
C HIS A 6 1.63 1.94 -26.27
N PRO A 7 0.39 1.90 -26.76
CA PRO A 7 -0.23 3.05 -27.41
C PRO A 7 -0.46 4.25 -26.49
N VAL A 8 -0.53 4.04 -25.19
CA VAL A 8 -0.74 5.12 -24.23
C VAL A 8 0.57 5.52 -23.55
N LEU A 9 1.28 4.57 -22.97
CA LEU A 9 2.48 4.87 -22.18
C LEU A 9 3.63 5.39 -23.02
N ASP A 10 3.74 4.96 -24.27
CA ASP A 10 4.84 5.37 -25.13
C ASP A 10 4.66 6.76 -25.73
N LEU A 11 3.51 7.42 -25.48
CA LEU A 11 3.32 8.80 -25.87
C LEU A 11 4.21 9.77 -25.09
N HIS A 12 4.62 9.37 -23.90
CA HIS A 12 5.49 10.20 -23.08
C HIS A 12 6.51 9.34 -22.35
N PRO A 13 7.82 9.57 -22.57
CA PRO A 13 8.86 8.73 -21.95
C PRO A 13 8.77 8.65 -20.42
N HIS A 14 8.32 9.73 -19.79
CA HIS A 14 8.19 9.78 -18.34
C HIS A 14 7.14 8.79 -17.83
N TRP A 15 6.03 8.64 -18.52
CA TRP A 15 4.99 7.68 -18.14
C TRP A 15 5.49 6.25 -18.26
N ARG A 16 6.20 5.96 -19.33
CA ARG A 16 6.76 4.62 -19.56
C ARG A 16 7.79 4.28 -18.49
N ALA A 17 8.69 5.21 -18.21
CA ALA A 17 9.71 5.00 -17.19
C ALA A 17 9.11 4.79 -15.81
N TYR A 18 8.09 5.57 -15.47
CA TYR A 18 7.39 5.43 -14.19
C TYR A 18 6.70 4.07 -14.08
N ALA A 19 6.01 3.64 -15.14
CA ALA A 19 5.32 2.35 -15.16
C ALA A 19 6.33 1.19 -15.00
N ASP A 20 7.45 1.25 -15.71
CA ASP A 20 8.47 0.21 -15.62
C ASP A 20 9.11 0.16 -14.23
N LEU A 21 9.38 1.33 -13.66
CA LEU A 21 9.98 1.43 -12.33
C LEU A 21 9.10 0.82 -11.24
N HIS A 22 7.80 1.02 -11.33
CA HIS A 22 6.84 0.56 -10.32
C HIS A 22 6.08 -0.71 -10.72
N PHE A 23 6.48 -1.36 -11.80
CA PHE A 23 5.85 -2.60 -12.28
C PHE A 23 4.36 -2.44 -12.56
N LEU A 24 3.99 -1.33 -13.19
CA LEU A 24 2.61 -1.03 -13.52
C LEU A 24 2.35 -1.30 -14.99
N THR A 25 1.13 -1.72 -15.30
CA THR A 25 0.69 -1.95 -16.67
C THR A 25 -0.59 -1.15 -16.93
N CYS A 26 -0.64 -0.45 -18.05
CA CYS A 26 -1.85 0.23 -18.49
C CYS A 26 -2.68 -0.74 -19.32
N LEU A 27 -3.95 -0.89 -18.96
CA LEU A 27 -4.86 -1.81 -19.64
C LEU A 27 -5.59 -1.19 -20.83
N ASP A 28 -5.53 0.14 -20.96
CA ASP A 28 -6.13 0.82 -22.11
C ASP A 28 -5.25 0.66 -23.33
N ASP A 29 -5.86 0.39 -24.46
CA ASP A 29 -5.16 0.11 -25.71
C ASP A 29 -5.15 1.31 -26.67
N ALA A 30 -5.71 2.45 -26.28
CA ALA A 30 -5.78 3.63 -27.12
C ALA A 30 -5.75 4.90 -26.29
N TRP A 31 -5.09 5.92 -26.83
CA TRP A 31 -5.10 7.26 -26.25
C TRP A 31 -6.48 7.88 -26.40
N ARG A 32 -7.03 8.39 -25.29
CA ARG A 32 -8.37 8.99 -25.24
C ARG A 32 -8.36 10.41 -24.68
N GLY A 33 -7.21 11.05 -24.68
CA GLY A 33 -7.08 12.43 -24.24
C GLY A 33 -6.68 12.57 -22.76
N TRP A 34 -6.42 13.81 -22.37
CA TRP A 34 -5.95 14.13 -21.02
C TRP A 34 -7.02 13.98 -19.94
N GLY A 35 -8.27 14.17 -20.30
CA GLY A 35 -9.37 14.05 -19.34
C GLY A 35 -9.80 12.63 -19.05
N HIS A 36 -9.26 11.66 -19.75
CA HIS A 36 -9.63 10.26 -19.58
C HIS A 36 -8.87 9.66 -18.39
N ARG A 37 -9.55 8.82 -17.63
CA ARG A 37 -8.92 8.04 -16.55
C ARG A 37 -8.54 6.68 -17.10
N TYR A 38 -7.25 6.42 -17.12
CA TYR A 38 -6.72 5.16 -17.66
C TYR A 38 -6.67 4.10 -16.57
N THR A 39 -6.96 2.87 -16.95
CA THR A 39 -6.95 1.74 -16.03
C THR A 39 -5.53 1.21 -15.92
N ILE A 40 -5.03 1.16 -14.70
CA ILE A 40 -3.68 0.71 -14.37
C ILE A 40 -3.79 -0.51 -13.47
N ILE A 41 -2.96 -1.50 -13.73
CA ILE A 41 -2.87 -2.68 -12.87
C ILE A 41 -1.45 -2.80 -12.34
N CYS A 42 -1.31 -3.09 -11.03
CA CYS A 42 0.00 -3.31 -10.42
C CYS A 42 0.40 -4.79 -10.49
N ALA A 43 1.64 -5.10 -10.08
CA ALA A 43 2.15 -6.47 -10.11
C ALA A 43 1.36 -7.42 -9.22
N ARG A 44 0.68 -6.92 -8.20
CA ARG A 44 -0.15 -7.74 -7.30
C ARG A 44 -1.59 -7.91 -7.81
N GLY A 45 -1.93 -7.31 -8.95
CA GLY A 45 -3.25 -7.44 -9.54
C GLY A 45 -4.26 -6.38 -9.13
N HIS A 46 -3.87 -5.37 -8.36
CA HIS A 46 -4.77 -4.27 -8.00
C HIS A 46 -4.98 -3.35 -9.19
N THR A 47 -6.23 -3.03 -9.48
CA THR A 47 -6.57 -2.10 -10.57
C THR A 47 -6.97 -0.74 -10.00
N SER A 48 -6.65 0.31 -10.74
CA SER A 48 -7.07 1.66 -10.40
C SER A 48 -7.26 2.46 -11.69
N ARG A 49 -8.07 3.51 -11.61
CA ARG A 49 -8.31 4.42 -12.75
C ARG A 49 -7.81 5.80 -12.36
N LYS A 50 -6.89 6.31 -13.18
CA LYS A 50 -6.21 7.58 -12.87
C LYS A 50 -5.96 8.40 -14.12
N HIS A 51 -5.93 9.72 -13.94
CA HIS A 51 -5.39 10.62 -14.96
C HIS A 51 -3.87 10.46 -14.97
N LEU A 52 -3.27 10.33 -16.13
CA LEU A 52 -1.84 10.07 -16.24
C LEU A 52 -0.97 11.18 -15.65
N HIS A 53 -1.41 12.44 -15.77
CA HIS A 53 -0.62 13.56 -15.22
C HIS A 53 -0.57 13.56 -13.69
N HIS A 54 -1.54 12.96 -13.00
CA HIS A 54 -1.51 12.80 -11.55
C HIS A 54 -0.70 11.58 -11.13
N TRP A 55 -0.59 10.63 -12.00
CA TRP A 55 0.01 9.33 -11.72
C TRP A 55 1.47 9.44 -11.30
N THR A 56 2.25 10.18 -12.07
CA THR A 56 3.69 10.31 -11.82
C THR A 56 4.03 11.18 -10.62
N GLN A 57 3.04 11.84 -10.02
CA GLN A 57 3.24 12.67 -8.84
C GLN A 57 2.95 11.91 -7.55
N ALA A 58 2.41 10.72 -7.63
CA ALA A 58 2.04 9.94 -6.46
C ALA A 58 3.26 9.26 -5.85
N LYS A 59 3.40 9.35 -4.52
CA LYS A 59 4.44 8.62 -3.79
C LYS A 59 4.19 7.13 -3.83
N HIS A 60 2.93 6.74 -3.81
CA HIS A 60 2.50 5.35 -3.84
C HIS A 60 1.63 5.15 -5.06
N PRO A 61 2.16 4.54 -6.13
CA PRO A 61 1.41 4.39 -7.37
C PRO A 61 0.19 3.49 -7.24
N CYS A 62 0.22 2.54 -6.31
CA CYS A 62 -0.91 1.68 -6.02
C CYS A 62 -1.30 1.82 -4.56
N LYS A 63 -2.44 2.45 -4.30
CA LYS A 63 -2.93 2.66 -2.94
C LYS A 63 -3.18 1.34 -2.20
N PRO A 64 -3.86 0.33 -2.79
CA PRO A 64 -4.02 -0.96 -2.12
C PRO A 64 -2.69 -1.62 -1.74
N CYS A 65 -1.66 -1.54 -2.59
CA CYS A 65 -0.35 -2.08 -2.25
C CYS A 65 0.25 -1.39 -1.03
N ALA A 66 0.14 -0.06 -0.96
CA ALA A 66 0.66 0.70 0.16
C ALA A 66 -0.07 0.32 1.46
N GLU A 67 -1.39 0.14 1.38
CA GLU A 67 -2.18 -0.27 2.54
C GLU A 67 -1.82 -1.67 3.01
N GLU A 68 -1.64 -2.61 2.09
CA GLU A 68 -1.20 -3.96 2.42
C GLU A 68 0.17 -3.96 3.09
N ASP A 69 1.10 -3.15 2.58
CA ASP A 69 2.44 -3.04 3.15
C ASP A 69 2.41 -2.48 4.56
N ARG A 70 1.54 -1.50 4.82
CA ARG A 70 1.37 -0.95 6.17
C ARG A 70 0.84 -2.00 7.14
N MET A 71 -0.15 -2.77 6.72
CA MET A 71 -0.69 -3.84 7.55
C MET A 71 0.34 -4.94 7.79
N ALA A 72 1.13 -5.29 6.80
CA ALA A 72 2.22 -6.25 6.97
C ALA A 72 3.23 -5.78 8.01
N ARG A 73 3.54 -4.48 8.04
CA ARG A 73 4.43 -3.89 9.05
C ARG A 73 3.84 -4.00 10.46
N LEU A 74 2.53 -3.76 10.60
CA LEU A 74 1.86 -3.93 11.90
C LEU A 74 1.92 -5.37 12.37
N HIS A 75 1.62 -6.31 11.50
CA HIS A 75 1.66 -7.72 11.84
C HIS A 75 3.08 -8.17 12.23
N ALA A 76 4.08 -7.67 11.49
CA ALA A 76 5.49 -7.99 11.80
C ALA A 76 5.91 -7.39 13.14
N ALA A 77 5.51 -6.15 13.44
CA ALA A 77 5.83 -5.51 14.70
C ALA A 77 5.21 -6.26 15.88
N ALA A 78 3.97 -6.69 15.74
CA ALA A 78 3.30 -7.49 16.77
C ALA A 78 4.00 -8.84 16.96
N ALA A 79 4.35 -9.52 15.87
CA ALA A 79 5.05 -10.80 15.94
C ALA A 79 6.40 -10.68 16.65
N GLY A 80 7.07 -9.54 16.47
CA GLY A 80 8.37 -9.29 17.10
C GLY A 80 8.33 -9.24 18.61
N ILE A 81 7.16 -9.00 19.22
CA ILE A 81 6.99 -9.01 20.68
C ILE A 81 6.15 -10.19 21.15
N GLY A 82 5.94 -11.19 20.30
CA GLY A 82 5.12 -12.35 20.66
C GLY A 82 3.62 -12.06 20.70
N ALA A 83 3.18 -11.01 20.03
CA ALA A 83 1.78 -10.62 19.97
C ALA A 83 1.21 -10.82 18.58
N ARG A 84 -0.06 -10.52 18.42
CA ARG A 84 -0.77 -10.62 17.15
C ARG A 84 -1.65 -9.40 16.94
N CYS A 85 -1.63 -8.84 15.72
CA CYS A 85 -2.54 -7.78 15.35
C CYS A 85 -3.89 -8.38 14.95
N LEU A 86 -4.96 -7.85 15.51
CA LEU A 86 -6.31 -8.36 15.26
C LEU A 86 -6.98 -7.68 14.05
N ASP A 87 -6.44 -6.59 13.58
CA ASP A 87 -6.98 -5.89 12.42
C ASP A 87 -6.31 -6.37 11.14
N GLU A 88 -7.08 -6.49 10.08
CA GLU A 88 -6.59 -6.96 8.78
C GLU A 88 -6.59 -5.87 7.72
N ARG A 89 -7.30 -4.76 7.95
CA ARG A 89 -7.44 -3.69 6.98
C ARG A 89 -6.90 -2.37 7.49
N TRP A 90 -6.25 -1.67 6.60
CA TRP A 90 -5.78 -0.31 6.87
C TRP A 90 -6.97 0.63 6.99
N ARG A 91 -7.01 1.42 8.07
CA ARG A 91 -8.08 2.39 8.33
C ARG A 91 -7.56 3.81 8.54
N GLY A 92 -6.31 4.06 8.17
CA GLY A 92 -5.71 5.38 8.27
C GLY A 92 -4.72 5.51 9.42
N THR A 93 -3.97 6.62 9.41
CA THR A 93 -2.94 6.88 10.41
C THR A 93 -3.52 7.28 11.77
N GLN A 94 -4.76 7.79 11.78
CA GLN A 94 -5.43 8.19 13.01
C GLN A 94 -6.21 7.05 13.67
N ALA A 95 -6.40 5.94 12.96
CA ALA A 95 -7.12 4.80 13.50
C ALA A 95 -6.29 4.08 14.56
N ARG A 96 -6.99 3.47 15.50
CA ARG A 96 -6.34 2.60 16.49
C ARG A 96 -6.43 1.17 16.01
N TYR A 97 -5.31 0.46 16.13
CA TYR A 97 -5.21 -0.94 15.73
C TYR A 97 -5.13 -1.80 16.98
N ARG A 98 -5.80 -2.95 16.96
CA ARG A 98 -5.95 -3.83 18.12
C ARG A 98 -4.93 -4.95 18.07
N PHE A 99 -4.43 -5.30 19.25
CA PHE A 99 -3.42 -6.35 19.42
C PHE A 99 -3.80 -7.27 20.58
N VAL A 100 -3.30 -8.49 20.54
CA VAL A 100 -3.46 -9.44 21.64
C VAL A 100 -2.10 -10.11 21.89
N CYS A 101 -1.71 -10.19 23.16
CA CYS A 101 -0.46 -10.86 23.52
C CYS A 101 -0.68 -12.38 23.70
N GLN A 102 0.42 -13.12 23.89
CA GLN A 102 0.35 -14.57 24.09
C GLN A 102 -0.41 -14.99 25.35
N HIS A 103 -0.60 -14.05 26.29
CA HIS A 103 -1.36 -14.28 27.51
C HIS A 103 -2.82 -13.87 27.40
N GLY A 104 -3.28 -13.46 26.20
CA GLY A 104 -4.66 -13.08 25.95
C GLY A 104 -5.03 -11.66 26.29
N HIS A 105 -4.07 -10.82 26.68
CA HIS A 105 -4.34 -9.42 26.98
C HIS A 105 -4.50 -8.63 25.67
N GLU A 106 -5.57 -7.85 25.58
CA GLU A 106 -5.83 -7.03 24.40
C GLU A 106 -5.56 -5.55 24.69
N TRP A 107 -5.02 -4.86 23.70
CA TRP A 107 -4.81 -3.41 23.76
C TRP A 107 -4.93 -2.82 22.37
N SER A 108 -5.00 -1.50 22.29
CA SER A 108 -5.01 -0.80 21.00
C SER A 108 -4.04 0.37 21.04
N ARG A 109 -3.49 0.69 19.86
CA ARG A 109 -2.58 1.83 19.68
C ARG A 109 -2.84 2.48 18.33
N PRO A 110 -2.67 3.80 18.24
CA PRO A 110 -2.73 4.47 16.93
C PRO A 110 -1.51 4.07 16.10
N TRP A 111 -1.67 4.11 14.77
CA TRP A 111 -0.60 3.75 13.84
C TRP A 111 0.73 4.41 14.19
N THR A 112 0.68 5.72 14.50
CA THR A 112 1.90 6.50 14.76
C THR A 112 2.71 6.01 15.95
N LYS A 113 2.10 5.24 16.84
CA LYS A 113 2.78 4.71 18.04
C LYS A 113 3.02 3.20 17.99
N CYS A 114 2.62 2.54 16.92
CA CYS A 114 2.75 1.08 16.82
C CYS A 114 4.20 0.60 16.71
N PHE A 115 5.10 1.47 16.25
CA PHE A 115 6.49 1.10 16.01
C PHE A 115 7.45 1.67 17.03
N VAL A 116 6.92 2.27 18.10
CA VAL A 116 7.72 2.85 19.17
C VAL A 116 7.46 2.06 20.44
N ALA A 117 8.43 1.22 20.81
CA ALA A 117 8.39 0.42 22.06
C ALA A 117 7.04 -0.28 22.24
N MET A 118 6.56 -0.97 21.20
CA MET A 118 5.30 -1.72 21.30
C MET A 118 5.43 -2.87 22.28
N ARG A 119 4.52 -2.95 23.22
CA ARG A 119 4.44 -4.05 24.18
C ARG A 119 3.08 -4.06 24.86
N CYS A 120 2.72 -5.19 25.43
CA CYS A 120 1.48 -5.30 26.19
C CYS A 120 1.59 -4.54 27.50
N ALA A 121 0.74 -3.53 27.68
CA ALA A 121 0.75 -2.71 28.89
C ALA A 121 0.44 -3.53 30.13
N THR A 122 -0.42 -4.53 30.01
CA THR A 122 -0.77 -5.39 31.13
C THR A 122 0.42 -6.26 31.57
N CYS A 123 1.14 -6.84 30.59
CA CYS A 123 2.31 -7.67 30.90
C CYS A 123 3.45 -6.86 31.51
N GLN A 124 3.53 -5.58 31.24
CA GLN A 124 4.57 -4.72 31.82
C GLN A 124 4.47 -4.57 33.33
N HIS A 125 3.29 -4.79 33.89
CA HIS A 125 3.04 -4.64 35.32
C HIS A 125 3.17 -5.93 36.09
N GLU A 126 3.56 -7.01 35.43
CA GLU A 126 3.82 -8.31 36.06
C GLU A 126 5.33 -8.51 36.39
#